data_2a674fca1942a63650cb5e8cae106333
#
_entry.id   2a674fca1942a63650cb5e8cae106333
#
_cell.length_a   1.000
_cell.length_b   1.000
_cell.length_c   1.000
_cell.angle_alpha   90.00
_cell.angle_beta   90.00
_cell.angle_gamma   90.00
#
_symmetry.space_group_name_H-M   'P 1'
#
loop_
_entity.id
_entity.type
_entity.pdbx_description
1 polymer ?
#
loop_
_entity_poly.entity_id
_entity_poly.type
_entity_poly.pdbx_seq_one_letter_code
_entity_poly.pdbx_strand_id
1 'polypeptide(L)'
;MEVYRSTHSLGNGYYMKKIEWFEGGWGVKGLERHYDPQGRCVYTKEYDNTGEVYETWRWYHWNGELAGVSNNKGMIQRFDERGLPCK
;
A
#
# COMPACT_ATOMS: atom_id res chain seq x y z
N MET A 1 -16.45 -3.94 15.30
CA MET A 1 -15.48 -3.34 14.40
C MET A 1 -16.20 -2.90 13.13
N GLU A 2 -16.01 -1.65 12.74
CA GLU A 2 -16.57 -1.12 11.49
C GLU A 2 -15.51 -1.20 10.39
N VAL A 3 -15.95 -1.61 9.20
CA VAL A 3 -15.08 -1.75 8.05
C VAL A 3 -15.68 -0.97 6.88
N TYR A 4 -14.87 -0.12 6.27
CA TYR A 4 -15.26 0.70 5.12
C TYR A 4 -14.41 0.32 3.91
N ARG A 5 -15.07 0.08 2.78
CA ARG A 5 -14.42 -0.22 1.51
C ARG A 5 -14.81 0.82 0.48
N SER A 6 -13.83 1.26 -0.32
CA SER A 6 -14.08 2.22 -1.39
C SER A 6 -13.19 1.94 -2.58
N THR A 7 -13.61 2.41 -3.75
CA THR A 7 -12.85 2.34 -4.99
C THR A 7 -12.83 3.72 -5.62
N HIS A 8 -11.65 4.15 -6.05
CA HIS A 8 -11.44 5.49 -6.60
C HIS A 8 -10.71 5.40 -7.93
N SER A 9 -11.18 6.12 -8.93
CA SER A 9 -10.47 6.28 -10.19
C SER A 9 -9.30 7.26 -9.99
N LEU A 10 -8.13 6.92 -10.54
CA LEU A 10 -6.95 7.78 -10.53
C LEU A 10 -6.68 8.40 -11.90
N GLY A 11 -7.54 8.14 -12.88
CA GLY A 11 -7.38 8.61 -14.25
C GLY A 11 -6.58 7.65 -15.12
N ASN A 12 -6.76 7.73 -16.44
CA ASN A 12 -6.04 6.93 -17.43
C ASN A 12 -6.15 5.41 -17.22
N GLY A 13 -7.27 4.94 -16.63
CA GLY A 13 -7.47 3.53 -16.35
C GLY A 13 -6.85 3.03 -15.05
N TYR A 14 -6.08 3.85 -14.33
CA TYR A 14 -5.57 3.52 -13.00
C TYR A 14 -6.66 3.70 -11.96
N TYR A 15 -6.65 2.85 -10.93
CA TYR A 15 -7.62 2.94 -9.86
C TYR A 15 -7.04 2.47 -8.53
N MET A 16 -7.68 2.87 -7.44
CA MET A 16 -7.28 2.53 -6.09
C MET A 16 -8.46 1.85 -5.38
N LYS A 17 -8.17 0.78 -4.66
CA LYS A 17 -9.10 0.18 -3.71
C LYS A 17 -8.59 0.42 -2.30
N LYS A 18 -9.49 0.84 -1.43
CA LYS A 18 -9.15 1.19 -0.06
C LYS A 18 -10.07 0.44 0.90
N ILE A 19 -9.48 -0.09 1.96
CA ILE A 19 -10.22 -0.67 3.08
C ILE A 19 -9.71 -0.03 4.36
N GLU A 20 -10.63 0.43 5.20
CA GLU A 20 -10.31 1.01 6.49
C GLU A 20 -11.17 0.35 7.56
N TRP A 21 -10.62 0.21 8.76
CA TRP A 21 -11.35 -0.33 9.89
C TRP A 21 -10.97 0.39 11.17
N PHE A 22 -11.93 0.40 12.11
CA PHE A 22 -11.78 1.05 13.40
C PHE A 22 -11.91 -0.02 14.48
N GLU A 23 -10.92 -0.12 15.36
CA GLU A 23 -10.89 -1.09 16.45
C GLU A 23 -11.01 -0.34 17.76
N GLY A 24 -12.24 0.10 18.09
CA GLY A 24 -12.58 0.72 19.35
C GLY A 24 -11.59 1.73 19.92
N GLY A 25 -11.82 3.01 19.72
CA GLY A 25 -10.96 4.05 20.23
C GLY A 25 -10.49 5.00 19.16
N TRP A 26 -9.25 5.44 19.27
CA TRP A 26 -8.70 6.50 18.43
C TRP A 26 -8.05 5.94 17.17
N GLY A 27 -8.28 6.64 16.07
CA GLY A 27 -7.58 6.38 14.84
C GLY A 27 -8.15 5.26 14.01
N VAL A 28 -7.49 4.96 12.92
CA VAL A 28 -7.93 4.04 11.89
C VAL A 28 -6.75 3.22 11.41
N LYS A 29 -7.01 1.96 11.09
CA LYS A 29 -6.09 1.11 10.33
C LYS A 29 -6.61 1.00 8.92
N GLY A 30 -5.73 0.94 7.94
CA GLY A 30 -6.16 0.85 6.56
C GLY A 30 -5.12 0.27 5.63
N LEU A 31 -5.61 -0.08 4.45
CA LEU A 31 -4.79 -0.58 3.35
C LEU A 31 -5.32 0.03 2.05
N GLU A 32 -4.43 0.65 1.29
CA GLU A 32 -4.70 1.11 -0.07
C GLU A 32 -3.95 0.23 -1.05
N ARG A 33 -4.62 -0.17 -2.13
CA ARG A 33 -3.98 -0.87 -3.24
C ARG A 33 -4.26 -0.09 -4.51
N HIS A 34 -3.19 0.22 -5.24
CA HIS A 34 -3.26 0.94 -6.51
C HIS A 34 -3.02 -0.03 -7.65
N TYR A 35 -3.84 0.05 -8.67
CA TYR A 35 -3.84 -0.87 -9.80
C TYR A 35 -3.64 -0.12 -11.11
N ASP A 36 -2.94 -0.76 -12.04
CA ASP A 36 -2.79 -0.24 -13.41
C ASP A 36 -4.03 -0.58 -14.25
N PRO A 37 -4.09 -0.10 -15.51
CA PRO A 37 -5.25 -0.38 -16.37
C PRO A 37 -5.48 -1.85 -16.69
N GLN A 38 -4.45 -2.71 -16.53
CA GLN A 38 -4.56 -4.14 -16.73
C GLN A 38 -4.97 -4.89 -15.46
N GLY A 39 -5.18 -4.17 -14.35
CA GLY A 39 -5.59 -4.78 -13.10
C GLY A 39 -4.45 -5.30 -12.24
N ARG A 40 -3.19 -4.97 -12.57
CA ARG A 40 -2.03 -5.38 -11.78
C ARG A 40 -1.80 -4.40 -10.64
N CYS A 41 -1.53 -4.91 -9.44
CA CYS A 41 -1.21 -4.08 -8.29
C CYS A 41 0.19 -3.49 -8.46
N VAL A 42 0.29 -2.15 -8.45
CA VAL A 42 1.56 -1.44 -8.65
C VAL A 42 2.08 -0.78 -7.39
N TYR A 43 1.23 -0.61 -6.38
CA TYR A 43 1.58 0.10 -5.15
C TYR A 43 0.59 -0.26 -4.05
N THR A 44 1.10 -0.40 -2.83
CA THR A 44 0.25 -0.53 -1.65
C THR A 44 0.71 0.41 -0.55
N LYS A 45 -0.22 0.84 0.27
CA LYS A 45 0.05 1.62 1.46
C LYS A 45 -0.74 1.02 2.62
N GLU A 46 -0.05 0.62 3.67
CA GLU A 46 -0.67 0.22 4.93
C GLU A 46 -0.46 1.33 5.95
N TYR A 47 -1.47 1.59 6.75
CA TYR A 47 -1.34 2.59 7.81
C TYR A 47 -2.09 2.18 9.07
N ASP A 48 -1.56 2.62 10.18
CA ASP A 48 -2.12 2.41 11.51
C ASP A 48 -1.97 3.71 12.30
N ASN A 49 -3.08 4.35 12.56
CA ASN A 49 -3.13 5.62 13.29
C ASN A 49 -3.76 5.45 14.68
N THR A 50 -3.82 4.22 15.19
CA THR A 50 -4.45 3.94 16.48
C THR A 50 -3.57 4.29 17.68
N GLY A 51 -2.30 4.57 17.41
CA GLY A 51 -1.35 5.02 18.42
C GLY A 51 -0.36 5.95 17.76
N GLU A 52 0.93 5.62 17.83
CA GLU A 52 1.93 6.31 17.03
C GLU A 52 1.67 6.04 15.56
N VAL A 53 1.67 7.07 14.72
CA VAL A 53 1.41 6.92 13.29
C VAL A 53 2.46 6.01 12.67
N TYR A 54 2.00 4.97 12.00
CA TYR A 54 2.85 4.02 11.31
C TYR A 54 2.32 3.81 9.89
N GLU A 55 3.17 4.00 8.90
CA GLU A 55 2.83 3.82 7.49
C GLU A 55 3.90 2.98 6.82
N THR A 56 3.47 2.04 5.96
CA THR A 56 4.35 1.20 5.15
C THR A 56 3.89 1.28 3.71
N TRP A 57 4.83 1.57 2.82
CA TRP A 57 4.57 1.66 1.38
C TRP A 57 5.34 0.56 0.69
N ARG A 58 4.66 -0.11 -0.29
CA ARG A 58 5.27 -1.13 -1.14
C ARG A 58 4.95 -0.79 -2.58
N TRP A 59 5.93 -0.97 -3.47
CA TRP A 59 5.71 -0.83 -4.90
C TRP A 59 6.28 -2.03 -5.62
N TYR A 60 5.77 -2.30 -6.83
CA TYR A 60 6.01 -3.56 -7.51
C TYR A 60 6.55 -3.33 -8.91
N HIS A 61 7.37 -4.27 -9.36
CA HIS A 61 7.81 -4.33 -10.75
C HIS A 61 6.65 -4.77 -11.66
N TRP A 62 6.86 -4.60 -12.99
CA TRP A 62 5.87 -4.99 -13.99
C TRP A 62 5.48 -6.47 -13.92
N ASN A 63 6.39 -7.34 -13.43
CA ASN A 63 6.15 -8.78 -13.32
C ASN A 63 5.47 -9.18 -11.99
N GLY A 64 5.08 -8.23 -11.15
CA GLY A 64 4.43 -8.48 -9.88
C GLY A 64 5.37 -8.69 -8.70
N GLU A 65 6.68 -8.77 -8.93
CA GLU A 65 7.66 -8.90 -7.86
C GLU A 65 7.79 -7.60 -7.07
N LEU A 66 8.02 -7.70 -5.78
CA LEU A 66 8.22 -6.53 -4.92
C LEU A 66 9.46 -5.76 -5.38
N ALA A 67 9.28 -4.50 -5.73
CA ALA A 67 10.38 -3.62 -6.15
C ALA A 67 10.98 -2.84 -4.99
N GLY A 68 10.17 -2.55 -3.97
CA GLY A 68 10.66 -1.82 -2.83
C GLY A 68 9.64 -1.73 -1.72
N VAL A 69 10.13 -1.42 -0.54
CA VAL A 69 9.33 -1.16 0.65
C VAL A 69 9.97 -0.03 1.43
N SER A 70 9.15 0.84 1.98
CA SER A 70 9.61 1.90 2.87
C SER A 70 8.58 2.13 3.97
N ASN A 71 8.97 2.82 5.02
CA ASN A 71 8.07 3.20 6.08
C ASN A 71 8.35 4.63 6.56
N ASN A 72 7.47 5.16 7.39
CA ASN A 72 7.63 6.51 7.93
C ASN A 72 8.69 6.60 9.05
N LYS A 73 9.38 5.53 9.34
CA LYS A 73 10.48 5.48 10.31
C LYS A 73 11.86 5.54 9.65
N GLY A 74 11.90 5.76 8.33
CA GLY A 74 13.15 5.90 7.59
C GLY A 74 13.69 4.63 6.95
N MET A 75 12.99 3.50 7.06
CA MET A 75 13.40 2.27 6.39
C MET A 75 13.13 2.37 4.91
N ILE A 76 14.12 2.01 4.09
CA ILE A 76 13.96 1.87 2.64
C ILE A 76 14.72 0.61 2.21
N GLN A 77 14.05 -0.25 1.46
CA GLN A 77 14.66 -1.47 0.93
C GLN A 77 14.18 -1.67 -0.50
N ARG A 78 15.10 -2.03 -1.41
CA ARG A 78 14.80 -2.20 -2.82
C ARG A 78 15.21 -3.58 -3.30
N PHE A 79 14.50 -4.08 -4.30
CA PHE A 79 14.70 -5.40 -4.86
C PHE A 79 14.71 -5.32 -6.38
N ASP A 80 15.46 -6.21 -7.03
CA ASP A 80 15.46 -6.30 -8.49
C ASP A 80 14.25 -7.13 -8.99
N GLU A 81 14.13 -7.28 -10.30
CA GLU A 81 13.01 -7.99 -10.93
C GLU A 81 12.95 -9.47 -10.58
N ARG A 82 14.01 -10.02 -10.02
CA ARG A 82 14.07 -11.41 -9.58
C ARG A 82 13.81 -11.57 -8.09
N GLY A 83 13.54 -10.46 -7.38
CA GLY A 83 13.29 -10.46 -5.96
C GLY A 83 14.55 -10.41 -5.09
N LEU A 84 15.71 -10.18 -5.68
CA LEU A 84 16.98 -10.08 -4.95
C LEU A 84 17.20 -8.66 -4.44
N PRO A 85 17.71 -8.49 -3.21
CA PRO A 85 17.97 -7.15 -2.68
C PRO A 85 18.94 -6.34 -3.53
N CYS A 86 18.62 -5.07 -3.75
CA CYS A 86 19.51 -4.11 -4.38
C CYS A 86 20.25 -3.31 -3.31
N LYS A 87 21.45 -2.96 -3.60
CA LYS A 87 22.20 -2.07 -2.72
C LYS A 87 21.89 -0.61 -3.04
#